data_d83f3f459ae370f7874a85c9e609ba9d
#
_entry.id   d83f3f459ae370f7874a85c9e609ba9d
#
_cell.length_a   1.000
_cell.length_b   1.000
_cell.length_c   1.000
_cell.angle_alpha   90.00
_cell.angle_beta   90.00
_cell.angle_gamma   90.00
#
_symmetry.space_group_name_H-M   'P 1'
#
loop_
_entity.id
_entity.type
_entity.pdbx_description
1 polymer ?
#
loop_
_entity_poly.entity_id
_entity_poly.type
_entity_poly.pdbx_seq_one_letter_code
_entity_poly.pdbx_strand_id
1 'polypeptide(L)'
;MRADYDSAANAISISIREGSHADTSDEVHARAIVALADGKPVEVQLLYPELGIGEPLAAVANRYDLDREALQAAAQSALAAPDRVVVVEVAARASA
;
A
#
# COMPACT_ATOMS: atom_id res chain seq x y z
N MET A 1 -9.65 3.46 -0.04
CA MET A 1 -8.19 3.29 -0.24
C MET A 1 -7.87 3.65 -1.68
N ARG A 2 -6.87 4.47 -1.90
CA ARG A 2 -6.44 4.86 -3.25
C ARG A 2 -5.11 4.22 -3.56
N ALA A 3 -4.92 3.82 -4.79
CA ALA A 3 -3.65 3.23 -5.23
C ALA A 3 -3.33 3.65 -6.65
N ASP A 4 -2.05 3.69 -6.97
CA ASP A 4 -1.59 3.90 -8.34
C ASP A 4 -0.29 3.12 -8.57
N TYR A 5 -0.12 2.68 -9.80
CA TYR A 5 1.12 2.07 -10.26
C TYR A 5 1.80 3.00 -11.25
N ASP A 6 2.96 3.52 -10.86
CA ASP A 6 3.79 4.35 -11.73
C ASP A 6 4.71 3.42 -12.52
N SER A 7 4.42 3.25 -13.80
CA SER A 7 5.18 2.32 -14.65
C SER A 7 6.62 2.79 -14.87
N ALA A 8 6.87 4.09 -14.89
CA ALA A 8 8.21 4.63 -15.06
C ALA A 8 9.09 4.36 -13.84
N ALA A 9 8.53 4.51 -12.65
CA ALA A 9 9.24 4.25 -11.40
C ALA A 9 9.18 2.77 -11.00
N ASN A 10 8.30 1.99 -11.61
CA ASN A 10 8.01 0.59 -11.26
C ASN A 10 7.67 0.45 -9.78
N ALA A 11 6.75 1.30 -9.33
CA ALA A 11 6.34 1.38 -7.95
C ALA A 11 4.83 1.55 -7.82
N ILE A 12 4.26 0.87 -6.84
CA ILE A 12 2.85 1.03 -6.46
C ILE A 12 2.80 1.87 -5.19
N SER A 13 1.93 2.87 -5.18
CA SER A 13 1.63 3.66 -3.99
C SER A 13 0.21 3.37 -3.54
N ILE A 14 0.04 3.05 -2.26
CA ILE A 14 -1.27 2.78 -1.67
C ILE A 14 -1.48 3.79 -0.54
N SER A 15 -2.47 4.66 -0.72
CA SER A 15 -2.83 5.66 0.30
C SER A 15 -3.81 5.05 1.29
N ILE A 16 -3.38 4.92 2.53
CA ILE A 16 -4.19 4.38 3.62
C ILE A 16 -5.01 5.50 4.27
N ARG A 17 -4.39 6.67 4.40
CA ARG A 17 -4.97 7.82 5.09
C ARG A 17 -4.78 9.06 4.24
N GLU A 18 -5.85 9.52 3.61
CA GLU A 18 -5.80 10.71 2.78
C GLU A 18 -5.72 11.97 3.63
N GLY A 19 -5.09 12.99 3.08
CA GLY A 19 -4.98 14.29 3.74
C GLY A 19 -3.93 14.38 4.84
N SER A 20 -3.23 13.30 5.15
CA SER A 20 -2.16 13.29 6.14
C SER A 20 -0.81 13.43 5.46
N HIS A 21 0.07 14.21 6.07
CA HIS A 21 1.44 14.38 5.60
C HIS A 21 2.38 13.51 6.42
N ALA A 22 3.15 12.68 5.76
CA ALA A 22 4.13 11.83 6.43
C ALA A 22 5.27 12.67 7.00
N ASP A 23 5.69 12.34 8.21
CA ASP A 23 6.85 12.95 8.85
C ASP A 23 8.05 12.00 8.91
N THR A 24 7.82 10.69 8.78
CA THR A 24 8.87 9.67 8.77
C THR A 24 8.50 8.55 7.82
N SER A 25 9.43 7.63 7.61
CA SER A 25 9.18 6.42 6.85
C SER A 25 9.86 5.23 7.52
N ASP A 26 9.34 4.02 7.25
CA ASP A 26 9.86 2.77 7.77
C ASP A 26 10.03 1.79 6.62
N GLU A 27 11.25 1.32 6.42
CA GLU A 27 11.55 0.28 5.43
C GLU A 27 11.23 -1.08 6.05
N VAL A 28 10.02 -1.55 5.84
CA VAL A 28 9.54 -2.80 6.44
C VAL A 28 10.08 -4.02 5.72
N HIS A 29 10.33 -3.88 4.42
CA HIS A 29 10.83 -4.93 3.55
C HIS A 29 11.74 -4.28 2.53
N ALA A 30 12.66 -5.03 1.94
CA ALA A 30 13.55 -4.48 0.91
C ALA A 30 12.79 -3.78 -0.23
N ARG A 31 11.54 -4.20 -0.47
CA ARG A 31 10.69 -3.64 -1.52
C ARG A 31 9.43 -2.96 -1.01
N ALA A 32 9.33 -2.70 0.29
CA ALA A 32 8.14 -2.04 0.85
C ALA A 32 8.54 -0.99 1.89
N ILE A 33 8.11 0.24 1.65
CA ILE A 33 8.36 1.38 2.51
C ILE A 33 7.01 1.92 2.97
N VAL A 34 6.88 2.16 4.28
CA VAL A 34 5.65 2.71 4.86
C VAL A 34 5.92 4.14 5.30
N ALA A 35 5.17 5.09 4.77
CA ALA A 35 5.20 6.46 5.22
C ALA A 35 4.31 6.61 6.46
N LEU A 36 4.80 7.30 7.46
CA LEU A 36 4.16 7.42 8.76
C LEU A 36 3.89 8.88 9.11
N ALA A 37 2.76 9.12 9.75
CA ALA A 37 2.44 10.38 10.40
C ALA A 37 2.06 10.07 11.85
N ASP A 38 2.78 10.65 12.79
CA ASP A 38 2.63 10.37 14.23
C ASP A 38 2.68 8.86 14.54
N GLY A 39 3.58 8.15 13.87
CA GLY A 39 3.75 6.72 14.05
C GLY A 39 2.67 5.85 13.42
N LYS A 40 1.73 6.45 12.69
CA LYS A 40 0.64 5.73 12.04
C LYS A 40 0.85 5.66 10.53
N PRO A 41 0.59 4.51 9.89
CA PRO A 41 0.80 4.38 8.45
C PRO A 41 -0.18 5.25 7.67
N VAL A 42 0.33 6.01 6.70
CA VAL A 42 -0.48 6.83 5.81
C VAL A 42 -0.35 6.40 4.36
N GLU A 43 0.76 5.81 3.98
CA GLU A 43 0.99 5.35 2.62
C GLU A 43 1.95 4.16 2.62
N VAL A 44 1.70 3.22 1.72
CA VAL A 44 2.62 2.11 1.46
C VAL A 44 3.16 2.26 0.04
N GLN A 45 4.48 2.21 -0.11
CA GLN A 45 5.13 2.17 -1.41
C GLN A 45 5.72 0.78 -1.62
N LEU A 46 5.32 0.13 -2.71
CA LEU A 46 5.78 -1.20 -3.07
C LEU A 46 6.60 -1.11 -4.35
N LEU A 47 7.86 -1.55 -4.28
CA LEU A 47 8.80 -1.51 -5.39
C LEU A 47 8.84 -2.85 -6.12
N TYR A 48 9.08 -2.80 -7.43
CA TYR A 48 9.27 -3.98 -8.27
C TYR A 48 8.16 -5.02 -8.06
N PRO A 49 6.90 -4.66 -8.33
CA PRO A 49 5.77 -5.57 -8.07
C PRO A 49 5.82 -6.86 -8.88
N GLU A 50 6.56 -6.91 -9.99
CA GLU A 50 6.75 -8.12 -10.78
C GLU A 50 7.48 -9.23 -10.00
N LEU A 51 8.21 -8.87 -8.95
CA LEU A 51 8.88 -9.84 -8.09
C LEU A 51 7.95 -10.44 -7.03
N GLY A 52 6.69 -10.06 -7.04
CA GLY A 52 5.67 -10.54 -6.13
C GLY A 52 5.20 -9.47 -5.16
N ILE A 53 3.90 -9.37 -4.96
CA ILE A 53 3.32 -8.38 -4.05
C ILE A 53 2.97 -8.98 -2.69
N GLY A 54 2.79 -10.29 -2.61
CA GLY A 54 2.27 -10.95 -1.42
C GLY A 54 3.18 -10.83 -0.20
N GLU A 55 4.46 -11.16 -0.35
CA GLU A 55 5.40 -11.16 0.76
C GLU A 55 5.64 -9.76 1.35
N PRO A 56 5.98 -8.73 0.55
CA PRO A 56 6.18 -7.40 1.12
C PRO A 56 4.91 -6.82 1.73
N LEU A 57 3.74 -7.05 1.14
CA LEU A 57 2.48 -6.56 1.71
C LEU A 57 2.10 -7.30 2.99
N ALA A 58 2.42 -8.60 3.09
CA ALA A 58 2.23 -9.35 4.33
C ALA A 58 3.11 -8.78 5.46
N ALA A 59 4.35 -8.43 5.14
CA ALA A 59 5.24 -7.82 6.13
C ALA A 59 4.69 -6.49 6.64
N VAL A 60 4.17 -5.66 5.74
CA VAL A 60 3.54 -4.38 6.10
C VAL A 60 2.31 -4.60 6.97
N ALA A 61 1.44 -5.53 6.57
CA ALA A 61 0.21 -5.82 7.30
C ALA A 61 0.50 -6.31 8.71
N ASN A 62 1.49 -7.18 8.87
CA ASN A 62 1.88 -7.69 10.18
C ASN A 62 2.45 -6.60 11.09
N ARG A 63 3.30 -5.74 10.54
CA ARG A 63 3.96 -4.73 11.35
C ARG A 63 3.00 -3.64 11.84
N TYR A 64 2.03 -3.26 11.04
CA TYR A 64 1.13 -2.15 11.35
C TYR A 64 -0.32 -2.59 11.58
N ASP A 65 -0.56 -3.88 11.70
CA ASP A 65 -1.90 -4.45 11.93
C ASP A 65 -2.92 -3.95 10.87
N LEU A 66 -2.52 -4.07 9.61
CA LEU A 66 -3.37 -3.69 8.49
C LEU A 66 -3.99 -4.91 7.82
N ASP A 67 -5.05 -4.68 7.06
CA ASP A 67 -5.73 -5.72 6.31
C ASP A 67 -4.91 -6.10 5.07
N ARG A 68 -4.25 -7.24 5.11
CA ARG A 68 -3.42 -7.73 4.01
C ARG A 68 -4.22 -7.91 2.72
N GLU A 69 -5.43 -8.44 2.81
CA GLU A 69 -6.26 -8.67 1.62
C GLU A 69 -6.64 -7.35 0.95
N ALA A 70 -6.92 -6.32 1.74
CA ALA A 70 -7.22 -4.99 1.23
C ALA A 70 -6.01 -4.38 0.53
N LEU A 71 -4.82 -4.52 1.11
CA LEU A 71 -3.58 -4.04 0.49
C LEU A 71 -3.30 -4.76 -0.82
N GLN A 72 -3.47 -6.08 -0.85
CA GLN A 72 -3.27 -6.86 -2.07
C GLN A 72 -4.29 -6.49 -3.16
N ALA A 73 -5.55 -6.31 -2.79
CA ALA A 73 -6.58 -5.89 -3.75
C ALA A 73 -6.27 -4.52 -4.35
N ALA A 74 -5.83 -3.58 -3.52
CA ALA A 74 -5.43 -2.25 -3.99
C ALA A 74 -4.24 -2.33 -4.95
N ALA A 75 -3.22 -3.11 -4.61
CA ALA A 75 -2.05 -3.29 -5.45
C ALA A 75 -2.40 -3.94 -6.80
N GLN A 76 -3.23 -4.98 -6.78
CA GLN A 76 -3.67 -5.66 -8.00
C GLN A 76 -4.49 -4.74 -8.90
N SER A 77 -5.38 -3.95 -8.30
CA SER A 77 -6.18 -2.98 -9.05
C SER A 77 -5.31 -1.91 -9.70
N ALA A 78 -4.29 -1.43 -9.00
CA ALA A 78 -3.34 -0.46 -9.54
C ALA A 78 -2.54 -1.06 -10.70
N LEU A 79 -2.09 -2.29 -10.58
CA LEU A 79 -1.35 -2.98 -11.66
C LEU A 79 -2.21 -3.19 -12.90
N ALA A 80 -3.51 -3.41 -12.72
CA ALA A 80 -4.45 -3.59 -13.83
C ALA A 80 -4.75 -2.28 -14.58
N ALA A 81 -4.46 -1.13 -13.99
CA ALA A 81 -4.69 0.19 -14.56
C ALA A 81 -3.42 1.07 -14.41
N PRO A 82 -2.31 0.74 -15.12
CA PRO A 82 -1.05 1.47 -14.95
C PRO A 82 -1.21 2.97 -15.20
N ASP A 83 -0.47 3.75 -14.42
CA ASP A 83 -0.41 5.21 -14.54
C ASP A 83 -1.76 5.91 -14.33
N ARG A 84 -2.66 5.26 -13.59
CA ARG A 84 -3.95 5.80 -13.18
C ARG A 84 -4.16 5.60 -11.70
N VAL A 85 -4.83 6.55 -11.07
CA VAL A 85 -5.28 6.39 -9.70
C VAL A 85 -6.54 5.53 -9.69
N VAL A 86 -6.54 4.50 -8.88
CA VAL A 86 -7.71 3.65 -8.65
C VAL A 86 -8.19 3.82 -7.22
N VAL A 87 -9.51 3.74 -7.03
CA VAL A 87 -10.10 3.75 -5.70
C VAL A 87 -10.64 2.35 -5.44
N VAL A 88 -10.16 1.75 -4.36
CA VAL A 88 -10.61 0.43 -3.95
C VAL A 88 -11.44 0.59 -2.69
N GLU A 89 -12.71 0.23 -2.79
CA GLU A 89 -13.57 0.15 -1.62
C GLU A 89 -13.30 -1.16 -0.92
N VAL A 90 -12.90 -1.05 0.32
CA VAL A 90 -12.79 -2.20 1.19
C VAL A 90 -14.08 -2.26 1.97
N ALA A 91 -14.84 -3.35 1.80
CA ALA A 91 -16.00 -3.58 2.64
C ALA A 91 -15.55 -3.50 4.11
N ALA A 92 -16.25 -2.69 4.89
CA ALA A 92 -15.98 -2.66 6.31
C ALA A 92 -16.02 -4.11 6.80
N ARG A 93 -14.92 -4.54 7.43
CA ARG A 93 -14.93 -5.84 8.07
C ARG A 93 -16.10 -5.83 9.02
N ALA A 94 -17.00 -6.78 8.82
CA ALA A 94 -17.94 -7.07 9.87
C ALA A 94 -17.08 -7.24 11.11
N SER A 95 -17.22 -6.31 12.03
CA SER A 95 -16.51 -6.41 13.28
C SER A 95 -16.94 -7.72 13.90
N ALA A 96 -16.08 -8.64 13.77
CA ALA A 96 -16.27 -9.81 14.57
C ALA A 96 -16.41 -9.36 16.01
#